data_9c56a092fe311050de5d44ae7a0d958d
#
_entry.id   9c56a092fe311050de5d44ae7a0d958d
#
_cell.length_a   1.000
_cell.length_b   1.000
_cell.length_c   1.000
_cell.angle_alpha   90.00
_cell.angle_beta   90.00
_cell.angle_gamma   90.00
#
_symmetry.space_group_name_H-M   'P 1'
#
loop_
_entity.id
_entity.type
_entity.pdbx_description
1 polymer ?
#
loop_
_entity_poly.entity_id
_entity_poly.type
_entity_poly.pdbx_seq_one_letter_code
_entity_poly.pdbx_strand_id
1 'polypeptide(L)'
;MTALTHWQPSADIKNLLKRAKIIAEIRQFFTERGLLEVETPILSEFGVTDLHLSTFSTEFLAPFGEQSKTLWLSTSPEYHMKRLLAAGSGPIFQISKVFRNEEAGNRHNPEFTMLEWYRPHFSMHRLINEVDDLLQQILDCPPAESLSYQFLFQEYVGLDPLSAERSELIEAARKHNFMAEDDEERDTLLQFLFSEVVEPQIGKDRPVAVYHFPSTQAALAQVSPEDQRVAERFEFYYKGLELANGFHELTDAREQRHRFELDNQQRKKHGLPTRDIDERFLAALEAGLPNSSGVALGVDRLIMVALGCEKINEVISFSVDNA
;
A
#
# COMPACT_ATOMS: atom_id res chain seq x y z
N MET A 1 -2.53 -39.97 -4.19
CA MET A 1 -1.58 -39.62 -5.26
C MET A 1 -2.35 -39.11 -6.49
N THR A 2 -2.90 -37.89 -6.46
CA THR A 2 -3.65 -37.31 -7.61
C THR A 2 -3.58 -35.79 -7.63
N ALA A 3 -2.56 -35.18 -6.99
CA ALA A 3 -2.51 -33.73 -6.82
C ALA A 3 -1.51 -32.99 -7.75
N LEU A 4 -0.89 -33.65 -8.72
CA LEU A 4 0.17 -33.05 -9.56
C LEU A 4 -0.20 -32.96 -11.04
N THR A 5 -1.48 -32.95 -11.39
CA THR A 5 -1.90 -32.94 -12.82
C THR A 5 -2.72 -31.69 -13.21
N HIS A 6 -2.89 -30.71 -12.34
CA HIS A 6 -3.57 -29.47 -12.70
C HIS A 6 -2.57 -28.45 -13.28
N TRP A 7 -2.39 -28.51 -14.60
CA TRP A 7 -1.56 -27.58 -15.36
C TRP A 7 -2.33 -26.34 -15.82
N GLN A 8 -3.64 -26.34 -15.63
CA GLN A 8 -4.51 -25.26 -16.06
C GLN A 8 -4.26 -24.00 -15.20
N PRO A 9 -4.45 -22.82 -15.78
CA PRO A 9 -4.41 -21.58 -15.01
C PRO A 9 -5.50 -21.54 -13.92
N SER A 10 -5.26 -20.74 -12.88
CA SER A 10 -6.22 -20.49 -11.82
C SER A 10 -7.44 -19.73 -12.34
N ALA A 11 -7.21 -18.69 -13.13
CA ALA A 11 -8.26 -17.88 -13.73
C ALA A 11 -8.70 -18.43 -15.09
N ASP A 12 -9.97 -18.24 -15.44
CA ASP A 12 -10.46 -18.48 -16.79
C ASP A 12 -9.76 -17.57 -17.81
N ILE A 13 -9.47 -18.13 -18.99
CA ILE A 13 -8.85 -17.38 -20.10
C ILE A 13 -9.65 -16.11 -20.46
N LYS A 14 -10.98 -16.17 -20.34
CA LYS A 14 -11.84 -15.00 -20.57
C LYS A 14 -11.52 -13.86 -19.61
N ASN A 15 -11.24 -14.15 -18.33
CA ASN A 15 -10.87 -13.15 -17.33
C ASN A 15 -9.45 -12.61 -17.59
N LEU A 16 -8.51 -13.49 -18.00
CA LEU A 16 -7.16 -13.08 -18.38
C LEU A 16 -7.15 -12.15 -19.60
N LEU A 17 -8.02 -12.39 -20.59
CA LEU A 17 -8.18 -11.48 -21.73
C LEU A 17 -8.73 -10.11 -21.32
N LYS A 18 -9.70 -10.07 -20.38
CA LYS A 18 -10.22 -8.81 -19.85
C LYS A 18 -9.15 -8.09 -19.00
N ARG A 19 -8.41 -8.84 -18.18
CA ARG A 19 -7.27 -8.32 -17.43
C ARG A 19 -6.27 -7.60 -18.33
N ALA A 20 -5.88 -8.22 -19.44
CA ALA A 20 -4.93 -7.64 -20.39
C ALA A 20 -5.45 -6.31 -20.97
N LYS A 21 -6.75 -6.21 -21.24
CA LYS A 21 -7.37 -4.96 -21.73
C LYS A 21 -7.34 -3.87 -20.65
N ILE A 22 -7.75 -4.19 -19.42
CA ILE A 22 -7.72 -3.23 -18.30
C ILE A 22 -6.30 -2.71 -18.07
N ILE A 23 -5.28 -3.57 -18.10
CA ILE A 23 -3.87 -3.13 -17.97
C ILE A 23 -3.46 -2.20 -19.12
N ALA A 24 -3.91 -2.45 -20.34
CA ALA A 24 -3.64 -1.56 -21.47
C ALA A 24 -4.34 -0.19 -21.30
N GLU A 25 -5.58 -0.18 -20.82
CA GLU A 25 -6.33 1.05 -20.51
C GLU A 25 -5.68 1.86 -19.40
N ILE A 26 -5.17 1.21 -18.34
CA ILE A 26 -4.39 1.87 -17.27
C ILE A 26 -3.14 2.54 -17.87
N ARG A 27 -2.38 1.86 -18.73
CA ARG A 27 -1.20 2.46 -19.39
C ARG A 27 -1.58 3.66 -20.25
N GLN A 28 -2.67 3.56 -21.00
CA GLN A 28 -3.18 4.66 -21.81
C GLN A 28 -3.53 5.87 -20.94
N PHE A 29 -4.25 5.66 -19.83
CA PHE A 29 -4.62 6.71 -18.86
C PHE A 29 -3.42 7.55 -18.41
N PHE A 30 -2.31 6.90 -18.05
CA PHE A 30 -1.11 7.59 -17.59
C PHE A 30 -0.29 8.20 -18.73
N THR A 31 -0.21 7.54 -19.88
CA THR A 31 0.49 8.06 -21.06
C THR A 31 -0.18 9.36 -21.56
N GLU A 32 -1.51 9.41 -21.61
CA GLU A 32 -2.27 10.61 -21.99
C GLU A 32 -2.09 11.76 -21.01
N ARG A 33 -1.74 11.47 -19.74
CA ARG A 33 -1.46 12.46 -18.70
C ARG A 33 0.02 12.83 -18.61
N GLY A 34 0.86 12.31 -19.53
CA GLY A 34 2.27 12.64 -19.67
C GLY A 34 3.17 12.02 -18.59
N LEU A 35 2.76 10.90 -17.97
CA LEU A 35 3.65 10.17 -17.07
C LEU A 35 4.55 9.22 -17.86
N LEU A 36 5.80 9.11 -17.43
CA LEU A 36 6.77 8.16 -17.96
C LEU A 36 6.56 6.79 -17.27
N GLU A 37 6.33 5.73 -18.06
CA GLU A 37 6.39 4.37 -17.51
C GLU A 37 7.86 4.01 -17.23
N VAL A 38 8.14 3.57 -16.00
CA VAL A 38 9.49 3.19 -15.56
C VAL A 38 9.50 1.75 -15.08
N GLU A 39 10.70 1.17 -15.03
CA GLU A 39 10.97 -0.12 -14.42
C GLU A 39 12.03 0.03 -13.34
N THR A 40 11.80 -0.59 -12.18
CA THR A 40 12.75 -0.64 -11.08
C THR A 40 13.06 -2.09 -10.69
N PRO A 41 14.21 -2.37 -10.06
CA PRO A 41 14.55 -3.72 -9.64
C PRO A 41 13.54 -4.31 -8.66
N ILE A 42 13.19 -5.57 -8.87
CA ILE A 42 12.41 -6.37 -7.91
C ILE A 42 13.30 -6.85 -6.75
N LEU A 43 14.59 -7.10 -7.03
CA LEU A 43 15.57 -7.51 -6.02
C LEU A 43 16.33 -6.27 -5.52
N SER A 44 16.38 -6.10 -4.21
CA SER A 44 17.09 -5.00 -3.53
C SER A 44 18.03 -5.51 -2.46
N GLU A 45 19.10 -4.78 -2.19
CA GLU A 45 19.99 -5.04 -1.05
C GLU A 45 19.33 -4.72 0.29
N PHE A 46 18.30 -3.87 0.28
CA PHE A 46 17.59 -3.43 1.47
C PHE A 46 16.13 -3.91 1.44
N GLY A 47 15.68 -4.48 2.55
CA GLY A 47 14.27 -4.75 2.81
C GLY A 47 13.61 -3.55 3.50
N VAL A 48 12.27 -3.51 3.50
CA VAL A 48 11.54 -2.48 4.24
C VAL A 48 11.65 -2.69 5.76
N THR A 49 11.67 -1.59 6.50
CA THR A 49 11.72 -1.61 7.97
C THR A 49 10.35 -1.81 8.61
N ASP A 50 9.28 -1.56 7.87
CA ASP A 50 7.89 -1.68 8.33
C ASP A 50 7.65 -3.00 9.07
N LEU A 51 7.04 -2.90 10.25
CA LEU A 51 6.75 -4.02 11.14
C LEU A 51 5.72 -4.99 10.54
N HIS A 52 4.74 -4.45 9.80
CA HIS A 52 3.59 -5.17 9.28
C HIS A 52 3.82 -5.76 7.89
N LEU A 53 4.98 -5.49 7.27
CA LEU A 53 5.33 -6.03 5.96
C LEU A 53 6.39 -7.11 6.07
N SER A 54 6.00 -8.35 5.87
CA SER A 54 6.90 -9.49 5.77
C SER A 54 7.50 -9.58 4.36
N THR A 55 8.84 -9.57 4.27
CA THR A 55 9.58 -9.62 3.01
C THR A 55 10.14 -11.01 2.73
N PHE A 56 10.12 -11.44 1.46
CA PHE A 56 10.92 -12.58 1.01
C PHE A 56 12.37 -12.18 0.84
N SER A 57 13.29 -13.09 1.13
CA SER A 57 14.71 -12.93 0.87
C SER A 57 15.28 -14.09 0.06
N THR A 58 16.36 -13.82 -0.66
CA THR A 58 17.13 -14.81 -1.40
C THR A 58 18.62 -14.53 -1.27
N GLU A 59 19.45 -15.55 -1.49
CA GLU A 59 20.89 -15.40 -1.50
C GLU A 59 21.39 -15.16 -2.93
N PHE A 60 22.10 -14.07 -3.15
CA PHE A 60 22.85 -13.82 -4.37
C PHE A 60 24.25 -14.39 -4.22
N LEU A 61 24.54 -15.43 -4.99
CA LEU A 61 25.86 -16.05 -5.03
C LEU A 61 26.76 -15.26 -6.00
N ALA A 62 27.68 -14.51 -5.45
CA ALA A 62 28.60 -13.71 -6.24
C ALA A 62 29.56 -14.61 -7.06
N PRO A 63 29.88 -14.26 -8.32
CA PRO A 63 30.80 -15.02 -9.13
C PRO A 63 32.25 -14.87 -8.63
N PHE A 64 33.08 -15.86 -8.93
CA PHE A 64 34.55 -15.80 -8.78
C PHE A 64 35.11 -15.46 -7.40
N GLY A 65 34.41 -15.88 -6.32
CA GLY A 65 34.92 -15.76 -4.95
C GLY A 65 34.67 -14.40 -4.29
N GLU A 66 33.85 -13.55 -4.90
CA GLU A 66 33.28 -12.36 -4.24
C GLU A 66 32.33 -12.80 -3.11
N GLN A 67 32.03 -11.89 -2.20
CA GLN A 67 31.15 -12.18 -1.07
C GLN A 67 29.69 -12.27 -1.52
N SER A 68 29.03 -13.39 -1.20
CA SER A 68 27.58 -13.55 -1.36
C SER A 68 26.83 -12.58 -0.45
N LYS A 69 25.64 -12.16 -0.89
CA LYS A 69 24.80 -11.24 -0.13
C LYS A 69 23.32 -11.64 -0.17
N THR A 70 22.61 -11.29 0.89
CA THR A 70 21.14 -11.40 0.91
C THR A 70 20.53 -10.30 0.07
N LEU A 71 19.59 -10.67 -0.79
CA LEU A 71 18.71 -9.74 -1.50
C LEU A 71 17.27 -9.96 -1.06
N TRP A 72 16.50 -8.87 -1.11
CA TRP A 72 15.10 -8.84 -0.70
C TRP A 72 14.22 -8.62 -1.92
N LEU A 73 13.10 -9.36 -2.00
CA LEU A 73 12.07 -9.09 -3.01
C LEU A 73 11.25 -7.87 -2.56
N SER A 74 11.05 -6.93 -3.48
CA SER A 74 10.36 -5.67 -3.21
C SER A 74 8.90 -5.89 -2.82
N THR A 75 8.47 -5.26 -1.73
CA THR A 75 7.07 -5.16 -1.32
C THR A 75 6.33 -4.02 -2.03
N SER A 76 7.07 -3.06 -2.59
CA SER A 76 6.67 -1.92 -3.40
C SER A 76 7.90 -1.35 -4.12
N PRO A 77 7.78 -0.73 -5.29
CA PRO A 77 8.87 -0.05 -5.99
C PRO A 77 9.22 1.34 -5.40
N GLU A 78 8.57 1.79 -4.34
CA GLU A 78 8.55 3.14 -3.78
C GLU A 78 9.96 3.75 -3.63
N TYR A 79 10.90 3.08 -2.94
CA TYR A 79 12.23 3.64 -2.68
C TYR A 79 13.01 3.90 -3.98
N HIS A 80 12.89 3.02 -4.95
CA HIS A 80 13.54 3.20 -6.25
C HIS A 80 12.87 4.27 -7.10
N MET A 81 11.53 4.33 -7.09
CA MET A 81 10.79 5.36 -7.83
C MET A 81 11.03 6.75 -7.24
N LYS A 82 11.08 6.91 -5.92
CA LYS A 82 11.46 8.17 -5.27
C LYS A 82 12.90 8.60 -5.60
N ARG A 83 13.83 7.65 -5.75
CA ARG A 83 15.18 7.95 -6.24
C ARG A 83 15.20 8.45 -7.68
N LEU A 84 14.33 7.94 -8.55
CA LEU A 84 14.14 8.47 -9.91
C LEU A 84 13.57 9.90 -9.88
N LEU A 85 12.60 10.18 -9.00
CA LEU A 85 12.08 11.55 -8.81
C LEU A 85 13.17 12.52 -8.36
N ALA A 86 13.99 12.14 -7.37
CA ALA A 86 15.13 12.95 -6.91
C ALA A 86 16.17 13.17 -8.01
N ALA A 87 16.31 12.22 -8.95
CA ALA A 87 17.16 12.36 -10.13
C ALA A 87 16.52 13.19 -11.26
N GLY A 88 15.29 13.71 -11.08
CA GLY A 88 14.65 14.60 -12.04
C GLY A 88 13.83 13.90 -13.14
N SER A 89 13.32 12.69 -12.90
CA SER A 89 12.51 11.96 -13.90
C SER A 89 11.21 12.67 -14.31
N GLY A 90 10.71 13.59 -13.49
CA GLY A 90 9.36 14.14 -13.62
C GLY A 90 8.29 13.13 -13.17
N PRO A 91 7.03 13.26 -13.61
CA PRO A 91 5.96 12.35 -13.23
C PRO A 91 6.16 10.96 -13.84
N ILE A 92 6.06 9.92 -13.00
CA ILE A 92 6.34 8.53 -13.38
C ILE A 92 5.25 7.58 -12.88
N PHE A 93 5.09 6.45 -13.57
CA PHE A 93 4.31 5.32 -13.08
C PHE A 93 5.00 4.00 -13.39
N GLN A 94 4.64 2.96 -12.66
CA GLN A 94 5.14 1.59 -12.86
C GLN A 94 4.04 0.59 -12.59
N ILE A 95 3.93 -0.43 -13.43
CA ILE A 95 3.14 -1.64 -13.16
C ILE A 95 4.14 -2.79 -12.98
N SER A 96 4.24 -3.33 -11.78
CA SER A 96 5.23 -4.37 -11.46
C SER A 96 4.67 -5.46 -10.57
N LYS A 97 5.38 -6.58 -10.54
CA LYS A 97 5.19 -7.59 -9.49
C LYS A 97 5.83 -7.11 -8.20
N VAL A 98 5.12 -7.35 -7.11
CA VAL A 98 5.57 -7.11 -5.74
C VAL A 98 5.29 -8.35 -4.90
N PHE A 99 6.00 -8.47 -3.78
CA PHE A 99 6.04 -9.70 -3.00
C PHE A 99 5.85 -9.38 -1.51
N ARG A 100 4.83 -9.98 -0.90
CA ARG A 100 4.61 -9.91 0.54
C ARG A 100 4.45 -11.31 1.09
N ASN A 101 5.33 -11.67 2.01
CA ASN A 101 5.26 -12.96 2.67
C ASN A 101 4.10 -12.97 3.68
N GLU A 102 3.59 -14.15 3.99
CA GLU A 102 2.47 -14.34 4.94
C GLU A 102 1.10 -13.80 4.46
N GLU A 103 1.05 -13.17 3.29
CA GLU A 103 -0.19 -12.69 2.68
C GLU A 103 -0.74 -13.71 1.67
N ALA A 104 -1.61 -14.62 2.12
CA ALA A 104 -2.32 -15.57 1.27
C ALA A 104 -3.79 -15.71 1.69
N GLY A 105 -4.71 -15.74 0.71
CA GLY A 105 -6.13 -15.87 0.98
C GLY A 105 -7.02 -15.49 -0.21
N ASN A 106 -8.30 -15.34 0.01
CA ASN A 106 -9.25 -15.02 -1.06
C ASN A 106 -8.93 -13.72 -1.80
N ARG A 107 -8.36 -12.73 -1.10
CA ARG A 107 -8.08 -11.37 -1.59
C ARG A 107 -6.58 -11.04 -1.65
N HIS A 108 -5.72 -12.01 -1.33
CA HIS A 108 -4.26 -11.86 -1.25
C HIS A 108 -3.57 -13.02 -1.94
N ASN A 109 -2.46 -12.73 -2.57
CA ASN A 109 -1.50 -13.71 -3.08
C ASN A 109 -0.09 -13.18 -2.80
N PRO A 110 0.87 -14.00 -2.37
CA PRO A 110 2.20 -13.54 -1.99
C PRO A 110 2.94 -12.78 -3.09
N GLU A 111 2.66 -13.11 -4.36
CA GLU A 111 3.07 -12.35 -5.54
C GLU A 111 1.83 -11.73 -6.18
N PHE A 112 1.81 -10.42 -6.30
CA PHE A 112 0.69 -9.71 -6.93
C PHE A 112 1.18 -8.55 -7.81
N THR A 113 0.25 -7.92 -8.52
CA THR A 113 0.56 -6.82 -9.42
C THR A 113 0.16 -5.49 -8.76
N MET A 114 1.11 -4.59 -8.66
CA MET A 114 0.92 -3.24 -8.14
C MET A 114 1.11 -2.22 -9.26
N LEU A 115 0.24 -1.25 -9.31
CA LEU A 115 0.42 0.01 -10.04
C LEU A 115 0.82 1.06 -9.01
N GLU A 116 1.93 1.76 -9.26
CA GLU A 116 2.38 2.84 -8.40
C GLU A 116 2.76 4.04 -9.25
N TRP A 117 2.38 5.26 -8.82
CA TRP A 117 2.73 6.47 -9.57
C TRP A 117 2.94 7.66 -8.65
N TYR A 118 3.71 8.62 -9.15
CA TYR A 118 4.13 9.81 -8.44
C TYR A 118 3.91 11.05 -9.30
N ARG A 119 3.40 12.09 -8.65
CA ARG A 119 3.07 13.37 -9.27
C ARG A 119 3.81 14.50 -8.55
N PRO A 120 4.94 14.99 -9.10
CA PRO A 120 5.58 16.21 -8.59
C PRO A 120 4.59 17.39 -8.58
N HIS A 121 4.63 18.15 -7.49
CA HIS A 121 3.80 19.34 -7.25
C HIS A 121 2.29 19.10 -7.13
N PHE A 122 1.85 17.85 -6.96
CA PHE A 122 0.47 17.55 -6.58
C PHE A 122 0.34 17.56 -5.05
N SER A 123 -0.77 18.16 -4.58
CA SER A 123 -1.24 17.92 -3.22
C SER A 123 -1.89 16.53 -3.11
N MET A 124 -2.06 16.04 -1.89
CA MET A 124 -2.80 14.81 -1.60
C MET A 124 -4.20 14.83 -2.27
N HIS A 125 -4.96 15.90 -2.09
CA HIS A 125 -6.31 16.02 -2.68
C HIS A 125 -6.33 16.01 -4.20
N ARG A 126 -5.31 16.58 -4.85
CA ARG A 126 -5.19 16.52 -6.30
C ARG A 126 -4.90 15.10 -6.79
N LEU A 127 -4.10 14.35 -6.03
CA LEU A 127 -3.84 12.94 -6.34
C LEU A 127 -5.08 12.07 -6.07
N ILE A 128 -5.84 12.33 -4.99
CA ILE A 128 -7.15 11.68 -4.73
C ILE A 128 -8.07 11.82 -5.94
N ASN A 129 -8.18 13.01 -6.52
CA ASN A 129 -8.99 13.23 -7.72
C ASN A 129 -8.48 12.44 -8.93
N GLU A 130 -7.16 12.29 -9.10
CA GLU A 130 -6.61 11.49 -10.21
C GLU A 130 -6.85 9.99 -10.01
N VAL A 131 -6.81 9.49 -8.76
CA VAL A 131 -7.23 8.11 -8.44
C VAL A 131 -8.70 7.92 -8.76
N ASP A 132 -9.56 8.86 -8.37
CA ASP A 132 -11.01 8.81 -8.67
C ASP A 132 -11.28 8.79 -10.18
N ASP A 133 -10.60 9.64 -10.96
CA ASP A 133 -10.67 9.63 -12.44
C ASP A 133 -10.32 8.24 -13.01
N LEU A 134 -9.26 7.61 -12.50
CA LEU A 134 -8.85 6.26 -12.92
C LEU A 134 -9.91 5.22 -12.56
N LEU A 135 -10.44 5.26 -11.34
CA LEU A 135 -11.47 4.32 -10.91
C LEU A 135 -12.75 4.47 -11.73
N GLN A 136 -13.22 5.70 -11.97
CA GLN A 136 -14.39 5.96 -12.84
C GLN A 136 -14.16 5.40 -14.25
N GLN A 137 -12.99 5.63 -14.85
CA GLN A 137 -12.68 5.14 -16.19
C GLN A 137 -12.65 3.60 -16.27
N ILE A 138 -12.07 2.92 -15.30
CA ILE A 138 -11.87 1.46 -15.34
C ILE A 138 -13.10 0.71 -14.84
N LEU A 139 -13.82 1.25 -13.86
CA LEU A 139 -14.91 0.55 -13.18
C LEU A 139 -16.30 1.01 -13.62
N ASP A 140 -16.39 2.08 -14.41
CA ASP A 140 -17.67 2.73 -14.77
C ASP A 140 -18.54 2.99 -13.51
N CYS A 141 -17.90 3.52 -12.47
CA CYS A 141 -18.51 3.76 -11.16
C CYS A 141 -18.81 5.25 -10.94
N PRO A 142 -19.72 5.59 -10.00
CA PRO A 142 -19.91 6.97 -9.58
C PRO A 142 -18.63 7.61 -9.02
N PRO A 143 -18.48 8.94 -9.05
CA PRO A 143 -17.39 9.65 -8.40
C PRO A 143 -17.22 9.27 -6.93
N ALA A 144 -15.99 9.19 -6.46
CA ALA A 144 -15.69 8.87 -5.07
C ALA A 144 -16.20 9.95 -4.10
N GLU A 145 -16.53 9.52 -2.90
CA GLU A 145 -16.73 10.39 -1.75
C GLU A 145 -15.42 10.53 -1.00
N SER A 146 -15.06 11.75 -0.59
CA SER A 146 -13.84 12.00 0.19
C SER A 146 -14.23 12.37 1.62
N LEU A 147 -13.80 11.53 2.59
CA LEU A 147 -14.14 11.65 4.00
C LEU A 147 -12.88 11.53 4.86
N SER A 148 -12.78 12.31 5.93
CA SER A 148 -11.64 12.18 6.85
C SER A 148 -11.77 10.93 7.72
N TYR A 149 -10.61 10.36 8.08
CA TYR A 149 -10.53 9.25 9.04
C TYR A 149 -11.25 9.59 10.35
N GLN A 150 -11.03 10.81 10.87
CA GLN A 150 -11.67 11.29 12.09
C GLN A 150 -13.20 11.28 11.98
N PHE A 151 -13.74 11.82 10.88
CA PHE A 151 -15.19 11.85 10.66
C PHE A 151 -15.81 10.45 10.67
N LEU A 152 -15.22 9.54 9.88
CA LEU A 152 -15.72 8.16 9.77
C LEU A 152 -15.63 7.41 11.10
N PHE A 153 -14.53 7.59 11.82
CA PHE A 153 -14.36 6.94 13.11
C PHE A 153 -15.36 7.46 14.16
N GLN A 154 -15.61 8.78 14.19
CA GLN A 154 -16.64 9.36 15.06
C GLN A 154 -18.05 8.88 14.69
N GLU A 155 -18.36 8.78 13.39
CA GLU A 155 -19.68 8.35 12.91
C GLU A 155 -19.98 6.89 13.24
N TYR A 156 -19.03 5.98 13.06
CA TYR A 156 -19.28 4.54 13.19
C TYR A 156 -18.80 3.93 14.51
N VAL A 157 -17.75 4.46 15.12
CA VAL A 157 -17.23 3.96 16.41
C VAL A 157 -17.75 4.80 17.59
N GLY A 158 -18.10 6.07 17.33
CA GLY A 158 -18.58 7.00 18.35
C GLY A 158 -17.47 7.62 19.21
N LEU A 159 -16.20 7.52 18.79
CA LEU A 159 -15.04 8.07 19.48
C LEU A 159 -14.24 8.98 18.55
N ASP A 160 -13.56 9.98 19.10
CA ASP A 160 -12.59 10.77 18.33
C ASP A 160 -11.23 10.04 18.29
N PRO A 161 -10.78 9.51 17.14
CA PRO A 161 -9.55 8.73 17.05
C PRO A 161 -8.30 9.55 17.35
N LEU A 162 -8.37 10.89 17.32
CA LEU A 162 -7.23 11.77 17.55
C LEU A 162 -7.06 12.18 19.01
N SER A 163 -8.09 11.97 19.85
CA SER A 163 -8.08 12.39 21.25
C SER A 163 -8.59 11.33 22.25
N ALA A 164 -9.29 10.29 21.80
CA ALA A 164 -9.80 9.22 22.68
C ALA A 164 -8.68 8.59 23.50
N GLU A 165 -8.95 8.37 24.77
CA GLU A 165 -8.02 7.68 25.66
C GLU A 165 -7.91 6.19 25.29
N ARG A 166 -6.75 5.59 25.59
CA ARG A 166 -6.52 4.17 25.28
C ARG A 166 -7.56 3.25 25.91
N SER A 167 -8.01 3.54 27.13
CA SER A 167 -9.06 2.80 27.84
C SER A 167 -10.40 2.80 27.10
N GLU A 168 -10.78 3.94 26.48
CA GLU A 168 -12.00 4.06 25.69
C GLU A 168 -11.92 3.21 24.41
N LEU A 169 -10.75 3.21 23.75
CA LEU A 169 -10.49 2.38 22.56
C LEU A 169 -10.52 0.88 22.90
N ILE A 170 -9.93 0.47 24.04
CA ILE A 170 -9.99 -0.92 24.54
C ILE A 170 -11.44 -1.34 24.79
N GLU A 171 -12.23 -0.49 25.46
CA GLU A 171 -13.65 -0.79 25.70
C GLU A 171 -14.44 -0.93 24.40
N ALA A 172 -14.21 -0.03 23.43
CA ALA A 172 -14.83 -0.12 22.11
C ALA A 172 -14.41 -1.41 21.37
N ALA A 173 -13.12 -1.73 21.34
CA ALA A 173 -12.61 -2.94 20.68
C ALA A 173 -13.17 -4.23 21.31
N ARG A 174 -13.29 -4.29 22.64
CA ARG A 174 -13.91 -5.43 23.35
C ARG A 174 -15.38 -5.61 23.02
N LYS A 175 -16.14 -4.54 22.78
CA LYS A 175 -17.53 -4.63 22.29
C LYS A 175 -17.64 -5.29 20.90
N HIS A 176 -16.57 -5.22 20.11
CA HIS A 176 -16.45 -5.87 18.79
C HIS A 176 -15.65 -7.18 18.81
N ASN A 177 -15.60 -7.87 19.99
CA ASN A 177 -14.97 -9.18 20.21
C ASN A 177 -13.43 -9.19 20.04
N PHE A 178 -12.77 -8.06 20.10
CA PHE A 178 -11.31 -8.03 20.18
C PHE A 178 -10.86 -8.33 21.60
N MET A 179 -10.00 -9.32 21.78
CA MET A 179 -9.45 -9.71 23.09
C MET A 179 -8.29 -8.77 23.49
N ALA A 180 -8.57 -7.46 23.50
CA ALA A 180 -7.57 -6.45 23.83
C ALA A 180 -7.08 -6.61 25.27
N GLU A 181 -5.76 -6.61 25.45
CA GLU A 181 -5.09 -6.53 26.73
C GLU A 181 -5.11 -5.08 27.25
N ASP A 182 -4.88 -4.87 28.55
CA ASP A 182 -4.94 -3.52 29.14
C ASP A 182 -3.75 -2.63 28.69
N ASP A 183 -2.69 -3.23 28.18
CA ASP A 183 -1.50 -2.56 27.62
C ASP A 183 -1.43 -2.59 26.09
N GLU A 184 -2.51 -3.01 25.41
CA GLU A 184 -2.59 -3.05 23.94
C GLU A 184 -2.18 -1.71 23.32
N GLU A 185 -1.43 -1.77 22.23
CA GLU A 185 -0.96 -0.55 21.56
C GLU A 185 -2.12 0.23 20.95
N ARG A 186 -2.07 1.57 21.07
CA ARG A 186 -3.13 2.46 20.58
C ARG A 186 -3.40 2.26 19.08
N ASP A 187 -2.37 2.14 18.27
CA ASP A 187 -2.53 2.00 16.82
C ASP A 187 -3.13 0.65 16.43
N THR A 188 -2.82 -0.44 17.16
CA THR A 188 -3.50 -1.73 17.00
C THR A 188 -5.00 -1.61 17.23
N LEU A 189 -5.42 -0.88 18.28
CA LEU A 189 -6.82 -0.66 18.57
C LEU A 189 -7.52 0.17 17.49
N LEU A 190 -6.87 1.24 17.03
CA LEU A 190 -7.41 2.10 15.97
C LEU A 190 -7.54 1.33 14.65
N GLN A 191 -6.54 0.54 14.26
CA GLN A 191 -6.57 -0.30 13.05
C GLN A 191 -7.68 -1.35 13.13
N PHE A 192 -7.78 -2.06 14.26
CA PHE A 192 -8.84 -3.04 14.49
C PHE A 192 -10.23 -2.41 14.36
N LEU A 193 -10.47 -1.30 15.09
CA LEU A 193 -11.77 -0.64 15.05
C LEU A 193 -12.11 -0.07 13.68
N PHE A 194 -11.13 0.44 12.96
CA PHE A 194 -11.33 0.92 11.60
C PHE A 194 -11.71 -0.23 10.67
N SER A 195 -10.94 -1.31 10.67
CA SER A 195 -11.14 -2.48 9.81
C SER A 195 -12.46 -3.22 10.10
N GLU A 196 -12.81 -3.43 11.37
CA GLU A 196 -13.99 -4.23 11.73
C GLU A 196 -15.28 -3.41 11.79
N VAL A 197 -15.19 -2.10 12.06
CA VAL A 197 -16.38 -1.27 12.29
C VAL A 197 -16.62 -0.28 11.15
N VAL A 198 -15.58 0.40 10.67
CA VAL A 198 -15.70 1.46 9.67
C VAL A 198 -15.70 0.90 8.24
N GLU A 199 -14.68 0.13 7.86
CA GLU A 199 -14.55 -0.40 6.49
C GLU A 199 -15.79 -1.12 5.97
N PRO A 200 -16.51 -1.96 6.76
CA PRO A 200 -17.73 -2.62 6.30
C PRO A 200 -18.87 -1.66 5.97
N GLN A 201 -18.80 -0.40 6.41
CA GLN A 201 -19.87 0.59 6.19
C GLN A 201 -19.63 1.47 4.96
N ILE A 202 -18.39 1.63 4.50
CA ILE A 202 -17.99 2.52 3.43
C ILE A 202 -17.80 1.79 2.08
N GLY A 203 -17.73 2.55 1.00
CA GLY A 203 -17.37 2.01 -0.31
C GLY A 203 -18.38 1.00 -0.91
N LYS A 204 -19.66 0.99 -0.51
CA LYS A 204 -20.66 0.03 -1.00
C LYS A 204 -21.15 0.36 -2.40
N ASP A 205 -21.63 1.59 -2.60
CA ASP A 205 -22.26 2.02 -3.85
C ASP A 205 -21.35 2.88 -4.73
N ARG A 206 -20.40 3.55 -4.12
CA ARG A 206 -19.35 4.37 -4.76
C ARG A 206 -18.03 4.20 -4.04
N PRO A 207 -16.89 4.48 -4.68
CA PRO A 207 -15.60 4.50 -3.98
C PRO A 207 -15.59 5.57 -2.87
N VAL A 208 -14.83 5.31 -1.81
CA VAL A 208 -14.58 6.27 -0.73
C VAL A 208 -13.09 6.48 -0.58
N ALA A 209 -12.65 7.73 -0.67
CA ALA A 209 -11.31 8.16 -0.30
C ALA A 209 -11.33 8.57 1.18
N VAL A 210 -10.65 7.81 2.01
CA VAL A 210 -10.43 8.14 3.42
C VAL A 210 -9.10 8.86 3.53
N TYR A 211 -9.08 10.08 4.09
CA TYR A 211 -7.86 10.87 4.20
C TYR A 211 -7.61 11.34 5.63
N HIS A 212 -6.39 11.84 5.89
CA HIS A 212 -5.93 12.31 7.20
C HIS A 212 -5.97 11.22 8.28
N PHE A 213 -5.23 10.15 8.03
CA PHE A 213 -4.99 9.12 9.05
C PHE A 213 -4.22 9.70 10.24
N PRO A 214 -4.34 9.12 11.46
CA PRO A 214 -3.54 9.55 12.61
C PRO A 214 -2.04 9.64 12.28
N SER A 215 -1.35 10.66 12.80
CA SER A 215 0.07 10.88 12.50
C SER A 215 0.99 9.73 12.93
N THR A 216 0.57 8.93 13.91
CA THR A 216 1.25 7.68 14.29
C THR A 216 1.22 6.61 13.20
N GLN A 217 0.27 6.72 12.26
CA GLN A 217 0.10 5.82 11.11
C GLN A 217 0.58 6.47 9.80
N ALA A 218 1.45 7.47 9.89
CA ALA A 218 1.89 8.24 8.74
C ALA A 218 2.69 7.42 7.70
N ALA A 219 3.32 6.31 8.10
CA ALA A 219 4.25 5.56 7.24
C ALA A 219 5.29 6.50 6.59
N LEU A 220 5.28 6.63 5.26
CA LEU A 220 6.18 7.49 4.49
C LEU A 220 5.52 8.83 4.08
N ALA A 221 4.35 9.17 4.64
CA ALA A 221 3.66 10.43 4.42
C ALA A 221 4.21 11.58 5.27
N GLN A 222 4.04 12.80 4.80
CA GLN A 222 4.20 13.98 5.64
C GLN A 222 3.13 14.00 6.73
N VAL A 223 3.48 14.53 7.91
CA VAL A 223 2.49 14.99 8.88
C VAL A 223 1.89 16.30 8.35
N SER A 224 0.58 16.47 8.50
CA SER A 224 -0.10 17.66 7.99
C SER A 224 0.43 18.94 8.67
N PRO A 225 0.76 19.98 7.89
CA PRO A 225 1.19 21.26 8.47
C PRO A 225 0.05 21.99 9.18
N GLU A 226 -1.20 21.68 8.84
CA GLU A 226 -2.39 22.32 9.42
C GLU A 226 -2.82 21.67 10.73
N ASP A 227 -2.68 20.35 10.85
CA ASP A 227 -2.97 19.58 12.06
C ASP A 227 -1.93 18.47 12.28
N GLN A 228 -1.01 18.67 13.21
CA GLN A 228 0.08 17.74 13.52
C GLN A 228 -0.39 16.36 14.06
N ARG A 229 -1.68 16.20 14.34
CA ARG A 229 -2.25 14.93 14.79
C ARG A 229 -2.55 13.98 13.64
N VAL A 230 -2.52 14.48 12.39
CA VAL A 230 -2.85 13.69 11.19
C VAL A 230 -1.74 13.72 10.15
N ALA A 231 -1.69 12.66 9.35
CA ALA A 231 -0.79 12.53 8.23
C ALA A 231 -1.50 12.85 6.92
N GLU A 232 -0.76 13.38 5.95
CA GLU A 232 -1.20 13.56 4.55
C GLU A 232 -1.21 12.19 3.84
N ARG A 233 -2.02 11.26 4.36
CA ARG A 233 -2.21 9.90 3.87
C ARG A 233 -3.67 9.68 3.53
N PHE A 234 -3.92 8.92 2.46
CA PHE A 234 -5.27 8.53 2.05
C PHE A 234 -5.31 7.08 1.55
N GLU A 235 -6.47 6.46 1.68
CA GLU A 235 -6.76 5.14 1.14
C GLU A 235 -8.10 5.15 0.40
N PHE A 236 -8.23 4.31 -0.63
CA PHE A 236 -9.47 4.14 -1.37
C PHE A 236 -10.10 2.80 -1.07
N TYR A 237 -11.38 2.84 -0.73
CA TYR A 237 -12.21 1.66 -0.44
C TYR A 237 -13.36 1.55 -1.43
N TYR A 238 -13.55 0.35 -2.01
CA TYR A 238 -14.71 0.06 -2.85
C TYR A 238 -15.04 -1.42 -2.85
N LYS A 239 -16.34 -1.74 -2.74
CA LYS A 239 -16.87 -3.13 -2.70
C LYS A 239 -16.20 -4.00 -1.62
N GLY A 240 -15.92 -3.41 -0.46
CA GLY A 240 -15.30 -4.11 0.67
C GLY A 240 -13.82 -4.42 0.45
N LEU A 241 -13.14 -3.72 -0.43
CA LEU A 241 -11.73 -3.84 -0.71
C LEU A 241 -11.05 -2.48 -0.58
N GLU A 242 -9.92 -2.43 0.12
CA GLU A 242 -8.93 -1.38 -0.04
C GLU A 242 -8.27 -1.54 -1.41
N LEU A 243 -8.40 -0.54 -2.27
CA LEU A 243 -7.86 -0.55 -3.64
C LEU A 243 -6.53 0.19 -3.74
N ALA A 244 -6.36 1.29 -3.01
CA ALA A 244 -5.17 2.14 -3.11
C ALA A 244 -4.83 2.78 -1.76
N ASN A 245 -3.52 3.06 -1.57
CA ASN A 245 -2.95 3.76 -0.43
C ASN A 245 -1.94 4.78 -0.96
N GLY A 246 -2.10 6.05 -0.59
CA GLY A 246 -1.29 7.14 -1.13
C GLY A 246 -0.93 8.19 -0.09
N PHE A 247 0.09 8.96 -0.43
CA PHE A 247 0.71 9.93 0.45
C PHE A 247 0.95 11.26 -0.25
N HIS A 248 0.96 12.35 0.53
CA HIS A 248 1.85 13.46 0.24
C HIS A 248 3.21 13.11 0.86
N GLU A 249 4.24 13.06 0.02
CA GLU A 249 5.49 12.37 0.33
C GLU A 249 6.33 13.11 1.38
N LEU A 250 6.87 12.38 2.36
CA LEU A 250 7.88 12.90 3.27
C LEU A 250 9.17 13.14 2.50
N THR A 251 9.67 14.38 2.57
CA THR A 251 10.90 14.78 1.88
C THR A 251 12.08 15.01 2.82
N ASP A 252 11.84 15.06 4.14
CA ASP A 252 12.89 15.24 5.15
C ASP A 252 13.60 13.92 5.44
N ALA A 253 14.88 13.83 5.03
CA ALA A 253 15.70 12.64 5.22
C ALA A 253 15.97 12.31 6.70
N ARG A 254 16.03 13.33 7.59
CA ARG A 254 16.29 13.12 9.03
C ARG A 254 15.06 12.51 9.71
N GLU A 255 13.89 13.06 9.39
CA GLU A 255 12.61 12.50 9.87
C GLU A 255 12.42 11.08 9.32
N GLN A 256 12.72 10.83 8.03
CA GLN A 256 12.62 9.51 7.45
C GLN A 256 13.55 8.50 8.14
N ARG A 257 14.80 8.87 8.40
CA ARG A 257 15.74 8.04 9.17
C ARG A 257 15.19 7.73 10.56
N HIS A 258 14.69 8.75 11.25
CA HIS A 258 14.12 8.57 12.58
C HIS A 258 12.97 7.55 12.60
N ARG A 259 12.08 7.59 11.61
CA ARG A 259 10.99 6.61 11.48
C ARG A 259 11.52 5.20 11.24
N PHE A 260 12.50 5.01 10.37
CA PHE A 260 13.13 3.70 10.17
C PHE A 260 13.81 3.15 11.42
N GLU A 261 14.40 4.02 12.23
CA GLU A 261 14.97 3.63 13.52
C GLU A 261 13.90 3.22 14.53
N LEU A 262 12.75 3.91 14.55
CA LEU A 262 11.59 3.54 15.35
C LEU A 262 11.00 2.19 14.91
N ASP A 263 10.83 1.95 13.62
CA ASP A 263 10.40 0.65 13.09
C ASP A 263 11.32 -0.47 13.59
N ASN A 264 12.63 -0.27 13.49
CA ASN A 264 13.62 -1.25 13.96
C ASN A 264 13.57 -1.46 15.49
N GLN A 265 13.21 -0.43 16.26
CA GLN A 265 12.98 -0.58 17.72
C GLN A 265 11.72 -1.41 17.98
N GLN A 266 10.63 -1.16 17.25
CA GLN A 266 9.40 -1.96 17.34
C GLN A 266 9.65 -3.42 16.91
N ARG A 267 10.39 -3.65 15.82
CA ARG A 267 10.79 -5.00 15.41
C ARG A 267 11.51 -5.74 16.51
N LYS A 268 12.46 -5.10 17.18
CA LYS A 268 13.16 -5.69 18.36
C LYS A 268 12.21 -6.02 19.50
N LYS A 269 11.28 -5.10 19.82
CA LYS A 269 10.28 -5.28 20.88
C LYS A 269 9.42 -6.51 20.62
N HIS A 270 9.07 -6.76 19.34
CA HIS A 270 8.28 -7.91 18.90
C HIS A 270 9.11 -9.16 18.58
N GLY A 271 10.42 -9.16 18.89
CA GLY A 271 11.30 -10.33 18.66
C GLY A 271 11.62 -10.57 17.18
N LEU A 272 11.38 -9.60 16.31
CA LEU A 272 11.66 -9.68 14.88
C LEU A 272 13.08 -9.19 14.57
N PRO A 273 13.76 -9.73 13.55
CA PRO A 273 15.06 -9.25 13.13
C PRO A 273 14.94 -7.81 12.58
N THR A 274 15.90 -6.96 12.95
CA THR A 274 16.01 -5.61 12.38
C THR A 274 16.36 -5.66 10.89
N ARG A 275 16.12 -4.57 10.18
CA ARG A 275 16.47 -4.39 8.78
C ARG A 275 17.51 -3.28 8.65
N ASP A 276 18.44 -3.48 7.72
CA ASP A 276 19.35 -2.41 7.34
C ASP A 276 18.58 -1.28 6.66
N ILE A 277 18.89 -0.05 7.05
CA ILE A 277 18.26 1.15 6.49
C ILE A 277 18.84 1.40 5.09
N ASP A 278 17.99 1.69 4.12
CA ASP A 278 18.41 2.05 2.75
C ASP A 278 19.04 3.45 2.72
N GLU A 279 20.37 3.49 2.90
CA GLU A 279 21.15 4.72 2.85
C GLU A 279 21.12 5.40 1.47
N ARG A 280 20.89 4.65 0.39
CA ARG A 280 20.77 5.23 -0.95
C ARG A 280 19.44 5.97 -1.13
N PHE A 281 18.39 5.47 -0.49
CA PHE A 281 17.11 6.17 -0.46
C PHE A 281 17.21 7.46 0.36
N LEU A 282 17.80 7.40 1.56
CA LEU A 282 18.01 8.61 2.39
C LEU A 282 18.89 9.64 1.69
N ALA A 283 19.95 9.22 1.01
CA ALA A 283 20.78 10.13 0.21
C ALA A 283 20.01 10.78 -0.95
N ALA A 284 19.03 10.11 -1.53
CA ALA A 284 18.16 10.70 -2.55
C ALA A 284 17.22 11.77 -1.95
N LEU A 285 16.71 11.56 -0.73
CA LEU A 285 15.94 12.59 -0.02
C LEU A 285 16.82 13.82 0.30
N GLU A 286 18.05 13.61 0.75
CA GLU A 286 19.02 14.68 1.02
C GLU A 286 19.41 15.46 -0.25
N ALA A 287 19.51 14.77 -1.39
CA ALA A 287 19.77 15.41 -2.68
C ALA A 287 18.62 16.28 -3.16
N GLY A 288 17.41 16.09 -2.65
CA GLY A 288 16.22 16.88 -2.92
C GLY A 288 15.13 16.12 -3.66
N LEU A 289 14.30 15.39 -2.93
CA LEU A 289 13.05 14.86 -3.48
C LEU A 289 12.10 16.05 -3.73
N PRO A 290 11.56 16.21 -4.95
CA PRO A 290 10.58 17.27 -5.20
C PRO A 290 9.32 17.04 -4.36
N ASN A 291 8.72 18.13 -3.86
CA ASN A 291 7.41 18.04 -3.23
C ASN A 291 6.44 17.33 -4.18
N SER A 292 5.88 16.20 -3.78
CA SER A 292 5.14 15.28 -4.63
C SER A 292 4.13 14.48 -3.83
N SER A 293 3.14 13.95 -4.53
CA SER A 293 2.25 12.94 -3.98
C SER A 293 2.38 11.66 -4.80
N GLY A 294 2.32 10.51 -4.12
CA GLY A 294 2.39 9.19 -4.71
C GLY A 294 1.31 8.27 -4.18
N VAL A 295 0.99 7.23 -4.95
CA VAL A 295 -0.02 6.24 -4.56
C VAL A 295 0.30 4.88 -5.16
N ALA A 296 0.07 3.85 -4.36
CA ALA A 296 0.10 2.45 -4.74
C ALA A 296 -1.32 1.90 -4.86
N LEU A 297 -1.63 1.19 -5.95
CA LEU A 297 -2.92 0.59 -6.23
C LEU A 297 -2.75 -0.90 -6.58
N GLY A 298 -3.53 -1.75 -5.91
CA GLY A 298 -3.56 -3.20 -6.17
C GLY A 298 -4.30 -3.52 -7.47
N VAL A 299 -3.57 -3.77 -8.56
CA VAL A 299 -4.15 -4.05 -9.89
C VAL A 299 -5.05 -5.29 -9.86
N ASP A 300 -4.66 -6.31 -9.12
CA ASP A 300 -5.45 -7.55 -9.03
C ASP A 300 -6.80 -7.30 -8.35
N ARG A 301 -6.83 -6.53 -7.25
CA ARG A 301 -8.07 -6.12 -6.57
C ARG A 301 -8.94 -5.20 -7.44
N LEU A 302 -8.35 -4.26 -8.16
CA LEU A 302 -9.06 -3.43 -9.14
C LEU A 302 -9.75 -4.29 -10.19
N ILE A 303 -9.06 -5.30 -10.72
CA ILE A 303 -9.60 -6.22 -11.72
C ILE A 303 -10.67 -7.13 -11.11
N MET A 304 -10.51 -7.58 -9.86
CA MET A 304 -11.59 -8.30 -9.16
C MET A 304 -12.88 -7.48 -9.14
N VAL A 305 -12.82 -6.21 -8.77
CA VAL A 305 -13.98 -5.32 -8.77
C VAL A 305 -14.54 -5.14 -10.18
N ALA A 306 -13.69 -4.85 -11.18
CA ALA A 306 -14.09 -4.65 -12.58
C ALA A 306 -14.80 -5.88 -13.20
N LEU A 307 -14.44 -7.07 -12.75
CA LEU A 307 -14.99 -8.33 -13.28
C LEU A 307 -16.07 -8.95 -12.38
N GLY A 308 -16.33 -8.37 -11.20
CA GLY A 308 -17.24 -8.93 -10.20
C GLY A 308 -16.76 -10.27 -9.63
N CYS A 309 -15.43 -10.43 -9.48
CA CYS A 309 -14.82 -11.63 -8.93
C CYS A 309 -14.64 -11.50 -7.41
N GLU A 310 -14.85 -12.58 -6.68
CA GLU A 310 -14.71 -12.59 -5.22
C GLU A 310 -13.31 -13.01 -4.76
N LYS A 311 -12.56 -13.70 -5.62
CA LYS A 311 -11.25 -14.28 -5.29
C LYS A 311 -10.17 -13.82 -6.27
N ILE A 312 -8.99 -13.57 -5.73
CA ILE A 312 -7.83 -13.13 -6.51
C ILE A 312 -7.37 -14.17 -7.56
N ASN A 313 -7.52 -15.46 -7.27
CA ASN A 313 -7.19 -16.53 -8.20
C ASN A 313 -8.09 -16.55 -9.46
N GLU A 314 -9.24 -15.86 -9.47
CA GLU A 314 -10.10 -15.71 -10.64
C GLU A 314 -9.58 -14.66 -11.64
N VAL A 315 -8.59 -13.86 -11.24
CA VAL A 315 -8.05 -12.76 -12.06
C VAL A 315 -6.54 -12.82 -12.31
N ILE A 316 -5.82 -13.77 -11.69
CA ILE A 316 -4.40 -14.03 -11.93
C ILE A 316 -4.20 -15.38 -12.64
N SER A 317 -3.15 -15.49 -13.45
CA SER A 317 -2.92 -16.71 -14.23
C SER A 317 -2.70 -17.93 -13.36
N PHE A 318 -1.84 -17.81 -12.36
CA PHE A 318 -1.54 -18.85 -11.38
C PHE A 318 -1.44 -18.21 -9.99
N SER A 319 -2.18 -18.76 -9.03
CA SER A 319 -2.00 -18.44 -7.62
C SER A 319 -0.89 -19.28 -7.00
N VAL A 320 -0.42 -18.91 -5.82
CA VAL A 320 0.64 -19.65 -5.11
C VAL A 320 0.32 -21.13 -4.92
N ASP A 321 -0.97 -21.47 -4.81
CA ASP A 321 -1.43 -22.87 -4.67
C ASP A 321 -1.36 -23.68 -5.98
N ASN A 322 -1.15 -23.02 -7.12
CA ASN A 322 -1.19 -23.62 -8.45
C ASN A 322 0.01 -23.24 -9.33
N ALA A 323 0.98 -22.51 -8.79
CA ALA A 323 2.18 -22.07 -9.49
C ALA A 323 3.29 -23.16 -9.52
#